data_ac4cbd02a46298338afcdeb0086e63f4
#
_entry.id   ac4cbd02a46298338afcdeb0086e63f4
#
_cell.length_a   1.000
_cell.length_b   1.000
_cell.length_c   1.000
_cell.angle_alpha   90.00
_cell.angle_beta   90.00
_cell.angle_gamma   90.00
#
_symmetry.space_group_name_H-M   'P 1'
#
loop_
_entity.id
_entity.type
_entity.pdbx_description
1 polymer ?
#
loop_
_entity_poly.entity_id
_entity_poly.type
_entity_poly.pdbx_seq_one_letter_code
_entity_poly.pdbx_strand_id
1 'polypeptide(L)' 'MESKYIEFIQDVLISVHENLHELTDRKGFAEVDELTYIDAKITAYQEVLSILHASAEACGLPKGEIGL' A
#
# COMPACT_ATOMS: atom_id res chain seq x y z
N MET A 1 -7.02 -7.12 -19.83
CA MET A 1 -7.34 -5.87 -19.09
C MET A 1 -6.83 -4.69 -19.90
N GLU A 2 -7.63 -3.64 -20.02
CA GLU A 2 -7.22 -2.45 -20.74
C GLU A 2 -6.08 -1.75 -20.00
N SER A 3 -5.17 -1.13 -20.75
CA SER A 3 -3.98 -0.49 -20.18
C SER A 3 -4.32 0.65 -19.20
N LYS A 4 -5.42 1.37 -19.43
CA LYS A 4 -5.82 2.46 -18.51
C LYS A 4 -6.20 1.95 -17.12
N TYR A 5 -6.75 0.74 -17.02
CA TYR A 5 -7.05 0.14 -15.71
C TYR A 5 -5.79 -0.33 -15.02
N ILE A 6 -4.85 -0.85 -15.79
CA ILE A 6 -3.54 -1.23 -15.25
C ILE A 6 -2.82 0.02 -14.74
N GLU A 7 -2.81 1.09 -15.52
CA GLU A 7 -2.19 2.35 -15.12
C GLU A 7 -2.82 2.93 -13.86
N PHE A 8 -4.14 2.86 -13.76
CA PHE A 8 -4.87 3.32 -12.57
C PHE A 8 -4.44 2.54 -11.33
N ILE A 9 -4.43 1.22 -11.43
CA ILE A 9 -4.05 0.35 -10.31
C ILE A 9 -2.59 0.59 -9.92
N GLN A 10 -1.70 0.70 -10.89
CA GLN A 10 -0.28 0.96 -10.65
C GLN A 10 -0.09 2.30 -9.96
N ASP A 11 -0.81 3.32 -10.39
CA ASP A 11 -0.72 4.66 -9.80
C ASP A 11 -1.17 4.66 -8.33
N VAL A 12 -2.29 4.00 -8.04
CA VAL A 12 -2.77 3.85 -6.67
C VAL A 12 -1.74 3.13 -5.80
N LEU A 13 -1.16 2.04 -6.31
CA LEU A 13 -0.18 1.25 -5.56
C LEU A 13 1.12 2.01 -5.32
N ILE A 14 1.57 2.81 -6.31
CA ILE A 14 2.73 3.68 -6.12
C ILE A 14 2.47 4.63 -4.96
N SER A 15 1.31 5.27 -4.93
CA SER A 15 0.95 6.20 -3.86
C SER A 15 0.88 5.53 -2.50
N VAL A 16 0.30 4.33 -2.44
CA VAL A 16 0.23 3.56 -1.19
C VAL A 16 1.63 3.22 -0.68
N HIS A 17 2.51 2.74 -1.56
CA HIS A 17 3.88 2.38 -1.19
C HIS A 17 4.69 3.61 -0.78
N GLU A 18 4.53 4.74 -1.45
CA GLU A 18 5.19 5.98 -1.07
C GLU A 18 4.75 6.44 0.31
N ASN A 19 3.46 6.38 0.59
CA ASN A 19 2.92 6.77 1.89
C ASN A 19 3.41 5.84 3.01
N LEU A 20 3.47 4.54 2.74
CA LEU A 20 4.03 3.58 3.68
C LEU A 20 5.51 3.86 3.96
N HIS A 21 6.28 4.13 2.91
CA HIS A 21 7.69 4.43 3.03
C HIS A 21 7.92 5.68 3.88
N GLU A 22 7.16 6.74 3.61
CA GLU A 22 7.23 7.97 4.37
C GLU A 22 6.89 7.76 5.85
N LEU A 23 5.84 7.00 6.14
CA LEU A 23 5.45 6.67 7.51
C LEU A 23 6.54 5.89 8.23
N THR A 24 7.13 4.92 7.55
CA THR A 24 8.21 4.11 8.09
C THR A 24 9.44 4.97 8.43
N ASP A 25 9.77 5.91 7.55
CA ASP A 25 10.87 6.85 7.80
C ASP A 25 10.58 7.76 8.99
N ARG A 26 9.38 8.30 9.06
CA ARG A 26 8.96 9.17 10.16
C ARG A 26 8.99 8.46 11.50
N LYS A 27 8.75 7.17 11.51
CA LYS A 27 8.77 6.37 12.73
C LYS A 27 10.12 6.46 13.46
N GLY A 28 11.21 6.62 12.70
CA GLY A 28 12.56 6.76 13.26
C GLY A 28 12.79 8.08 14.01
N PHE A 29 11.95 9.08 13.82
CA PHE A 29 12.08 10.40 14.41
C PHE A 29 10.91 10.78 15.33
N ALA A 30 9.90 9.91 15.41
CA ALA A 30 8.65 10.23 16.08
C ALA A 30 8.79 10.22 17.59
N GLU A 31 8.10 11.12 18.24
CA GLU A 31 7.89 11.09 19.68
C GLU A 31 6.96 9.92 20.04
N VAL A 32 6.98 9.52 21.29
CA VAL A 32 6.18 8.38 21.76
C VAL A 32 4.69 8.53 21.41
N ASP A 33 4.16 9.73 21.55
CA ASP A 33 2.76 10.04 21.26
C ASP A 33 2.44 9.82 19.78
N GLU A 34 3.39 10.15 18.90
CA GLU A 34 3.23 10.01 17.45
C GLU A 34 3.36 8.57 16.98
N LEU A 35 4.14 7.76 17.71
CA LEU A 35 4.39 6.37 17.31
C LEU A 35 3.10 5.57 17.20
N THR A 36 2.19 5.73 18.15
CA THR A 36 0.90 5.02 18.13
C THR A 36 0.10 5.39 16.87
N TYR A 37 0.08 6.67 16.54
CA TYR A 37 -0.62 7.17 15.36
C TYR A 37 0.01 6.66 14.07
N ILE A 38 1.33 6.70 13.99
CA ILE A 38 2.08 6.24 12.81
C ILE A 38 1.89 4.73 12.62
N ASP A 39 2.01 3.95 13.70
CA ASP A 39 1.82 2.50 13.63
C ASP A 39 0.39 2.13 13.21
N ALA A 40 -0.60 2.87 13.69
CA ALA A 40 -1.99 2.64 13.28
C ALA A 40 -2.17 2.89 11.78
N LYS A 41 -1.56 3.94 11.24
CA LYS A 41 -1.62 4.24 9.81
C LYS A 41 -0.90 3.18 8.97
N ILE A 42 0.27 2.75 9.41
CA ILE A 42 1.01 1.68 8.73
C ILE A 42 0.16 0.42 8.67
N THR A 43 -0.45 0.03 9.79
CA THR A 43 -1.33 -1.13 9.85
C THR A 43 -2.50 -1.01 8.88
N ALA A 44 -3.12 0.17 8.82
CA ALA A 44 -4.24 0.41 7.90
C ALA A 44 -3.83 0.23 6.43
N TYR A 45 -2.67 0.78 6.03
CA TYR A 45 -2.17 0.59 4.67
C TYR A 45 -1.84 -0.87 4.38
N GLN A 46 -1.27 -1.59 5.34
CA GLN A 46 -0.96 -3.01 5.19
C GLN A 46 -2.23 -3.83 5.03
N GLU A 47 -3.32 -3.49 5.72
CA GLU A 47 -4.61 -4.14 5.56
C GLU A 47 -5.17 -3.91 4.15
N VAL A 48 -5.06 -2.69 3.64
CA VAL A 48 -5.48 -2.38 2.26
C VAL A 48 -4.68 -3.21 1.26
N LEU A 49 -3.37 -3.30 1.43
CA LEU A 49 -2.52 -4.12 0.56
C LEU A 49 -2.90 -5.60 0.63
N SER A 50 -3.23 -6.10 1.82
CA SER A 50 -3.70 -7.49 1.97
C SER A 50 -5.00 -7.74 1.22
N ILE A 51 -5.92 -6.78 1.25
CA ILE A 51 -7.17 -6.87 0.49
C ILE A 51 -6.86 -6.91 -1.01
N LEU A 52 -5.97 -6.05 -1.47
CA LEU A 52 -5.57 -6.01 -2.88
C LEU A 52 -4.92 -7.32 -3.32
N HIS A 53 -4.04 -7.89 -2.50
CA HIS A 53 -3.43 -9.20 -2.78
C HIS A 53 -4.47 -10.30 -2.88
N ALA A 54 -5.40 -10.37 -1.93
CA ALA A 54 -6.45 -11.38 -1.94
C ALA A 54 -7.36 -11.24 -3.15
N SER A 55 -7.73 -10.00 -3.49
CA SER A 55 -8.58 -9.73 -4.64
C SER A 55 -7.88 -10.07 -5.96
N ALA A 56 -6.59 -9.74 -6.06
CA ALA A 56 -5.81 -10.07 -7.26
C ALA A 56 -5.73 -11.58 -7.44
N GLU A 57 -5.51 -12.34 -6.36
CA GLU A 57 -5.50 -13.80 -6.42
C GLU A 57 -6.85 -14.35 -6.86
N ALA A 58 -7.94 -13.86 -6.26
CA ALA A 58 -9.29 -14.32 -6.59
C ALA A 58 -9.64 -14.06 -8.06
N CYS A 59 -9.16 -12.97 -8.62
CA CYS A 59 -9.40 -12.59 -10.02
C CYS A 59 -8.38 -13.18 -10.99
N GLY A 60 -7.36 -13.86 -10.49
CA GLY A 60 -6.30 -14.41 -11.32
C GLY A 60 -5.42 -13.34 -11.98
N LEU A 61 -5.28 -12.18 -11.35
CA LEU A 61 -4.47 -11.10 -11.89
C LEU A 61 -2.97 -11.31 -11.58
N PRO A 62 -2.10 -10.96 -12.55
CA PRO A 62 -0.65 -11.08 -12.33
C PRO A 62 -0.17 -9.95 -11.41
N LYS A 63 0.09 -10.29 -10.16
CA LYS A 63 0.45 -9.32 -9.12
C LYS A 63 1.65 -8.46 -9.49
N GLY A 64 2.68 -9.06 -10.10
CA GLY A 64 3.87 -8.31 -10.50
C GLY A 64 3.60 -7.23 -11.53
N GLU A 65 2.65 -7.46 -12.43
CA GLU A 65 2.31 -6.50 -13.48
C GLU A 65 1.55 -5.29 -12.95
N ILE A 66 0.80 -5.47 -11.87
CA ILE A 66 0.02 -4.37 -11.29
C ILE A 66 0.72 -3.69 -10.12
N GLY A 67 1.91 -4.14 -9.73
CA GLY A 67 2.68 -3.50 -8.69
C GLY A 67 2.51 -4.08 -7.29
N LEU A 68 1.99 -5.27 -7.21
CA LEU A 68 1.86 -5.99 -5.91
C LEU A 68 3.06 -6.95 -5.65
#